data_74f5fc497627479ac6fa28c677b56465
#
_entry.id   74f5fc497627479ac6fa28c677b56465
#
_cell.length_a   1.000
_cell.length_b   1.000
_cell.length_c   1.000
_cell.angle_alpha   90.00
_cell.angle_beta   90.00
_cell.angle_gamma   90.00
#
_symmetry.space_group_name_H-M   'P 1'
#
loop_
_entity.id
_entity.type
_entity.pdbx_description
1 polymer ?
#
loop_
_entity_poly.entity_id
_entity_poly.type
_entity_poly.pdbx_seq_one_letter_code
_entity_poly.pdbx_strand_id
1 'polypeptide(L)'
;MSTPPLRIYDRAAVVIPARNERANLPACLRAVLTAALCIPMPVTIVVVLDASDDDSTKLAGQYGPDVHFVSIEAGNVGAARAVGFGYARSLCGDDAECWYATTDADSRVDPGWLVHQLGLGADMVLGVVRVSDWHLRSADLADRYVQAYEADPISDDGQHEHIHGANMGFSSSAYWRVGGFRGLASGEDVDLVERFEAAGYRVHRDAELSVTTSARIRSRAPGGFADHLNQFDDKDQIDDRTAAGDCA
;
A
#
# COMPACT_ATOMS: atom_id res chain seq x y z
N MET A 1 1.09 -26.99 -17.56
CA MET A 1 0.82 -26.76 -16.12
C MET A 1 -0.65 -26.40 -15.99
N SER A 2 -1.41 -27.09 -15.14
CA SER A 2 -2.85 -26.79 -14.93
C SER A 2 -2.97 -25.47 -14.17
N THR A 3 -3.71 -24.51 -14.72
CA THR A 3 -4.04 -23.27 -14.02
C THR A 3 -4.80 -23.65 -12.75
N PRO A 4 -4.36 -23.23 -11.56
CA PRO A 4 -5.08 -23.52 -10.34
C PRO A 4 -6.48 -22.90 -10.43
N PRO A 5 -7.49 -23.52 -9.80
CA PRO A 5 -8.85 -22.97 -9.81
C PRO A 5 -8.82 -21.56 -9.18
N LEU A 6 -9.51 -20.61 -9.84
CA LEU A 6 -9.74 -19.28 -9.27
C LEU A 6 -10.43 -19.44 -7.91
N ARG A 7 -9.84 -18.84 -6.87
CA ARG A 7 -10.51 -18.78 -5.57
C ARG A 7 -11.73 -17.87 -5.67
N ILE A 8 -12.81 -18.32 -5.10
CA ILE A 8 -14.04 -17.52 -5.00
C ILE A 8 -14.02 -16.84 -3.64
N TYR A 9 -14.10 -15.52 -3.66
CA TYR A 9 -14.22 -14.69 -2.47
C TYR A 9 -15.65 -14.18 -2.35
N ASP A 10 -16.19 -14.21 -1.13
CA ASP A 10 -17.55 -13.73 -0.86
C ASP A 10 -17.61 -12.22 -0.73
N ARG A 11 -16.48 -11.60 -0.33
CA ARG A 11 -16.34 -10.16 -0.06
C ARG A 11 -14.90 -9.70 -0.21
N ALA A 12 -14.72 -8.40 -0.24
CA ALA A 12 -13.40 -7.79 -0.11
C ALA A 12 -13.35 -6.79 1.05
N ALA A 13 -12.16 -6.55 1.58
CA ALA A 13 -11.94 -5.48 2.54
C ALA A 13 -10.68 -4.70 2.18
N VAL A 14 -10.78 -3.36 2.19
CA VAL A 14 -9.67 -2.46 1.94
C VAL A 14 -9.32 -1.73 3.23
N VAL A 15 -8.07 -1.83 3.67
CA VAL A 15 -7.57 -1.13 4.87
C VAL A 15 -6.66 0.02 4.45
N ILE A 16 -6.92 1.21 4.99
CA ILE A 16 -6.20 2.45 4.72
C ILE A 16 -5.68 3.00 6.04
N PRO A 17 -4.38 2.78 6.38
CA PRO A 17 -3.77 3.45 7.51
C PRO A 17 -3.62 4.95 7.23
N ALA A 18 -3.93 5.80 8.19
CA ALA A 18 -3.88 7.24 8.03
C ALA A 18 -3.35 7.91 9.31
N ARG A 19 -2.38 8.82 9.16
CA ARG A 19 -1.91 9.69 10.21
C ARG A 19 -1.79 11.12 9.68
N ASN A 20 -2.66 12.01 10.14
CA ASN A 20 -2.70 13.40 9.69
C ASN A 20 -2.86 13.53 8.16
N GLU A 21 -3.84 12.80 7.60
CA GLU A 21 -4.11 12.74 6.15
C GLU A 21 -5.44 13.40 5.75
N ARG A 22 -5.93 14.36 6.56
CA ARG A 22 -7.20 15.06 6.31
C ARG A 22 -7.35 15.59 4.89
N ALA A 23 -6.26 16.08 4.31
CA ALA A 23 -6.25 16.66 2.96
C ALA A 23 -6.28 15.58 1.85
N ASN A 24 -5.66 14.42 2.06
CA ASN A 24 -5.46 13.38 1.05
C ASN A 24 -6.56 12.31 1.07
N LEU A 25 -7.05 11.94 2.26
CA LEU A 25 -8.09 10.92 2.46
C LEU A 25 -9.31 11.06 1.54
N PRO A 26 -9.88 12.25 1.26
CA PRO A 26 -11.03 12.37 0.38
C PRO A 26 -10.77 11.90 -1.05
N ALA A 27 -9.57 12.09 -1.57
CA ALA A 27 -9.18 11.65 -2.91
C ALA A 27 -8.91 10.14 -2.94
N CYS A 28 -8.20 9.61 -1.92
CA CYS A 28 -7.96 8.19 -1.73
C CYS A 28 -9.28 7.42 -1.62
N LEU A 29 -10.19 7.86 -0.74
CA LEU A 29 -11.50 7.20 -0.54
C LEU A 29 -12.35 7.18 -1.80
N ARG A 30 -12.38 8.27 -2.58
CA ARG A 30 -13.10 8.26 -3.87
C ARG A 30 -12.51 7.24 -4.83
N ALA A 31 -11.19 7.11 -4.92
CA ALA A 31 -10.53 6.14 -5.78
C ALA A 31 -10.87 4.70 -5.36
N VAL A 32 -10.75 4.39 -4.06
CA VAL A 32 -11.06 3.06 -3.52
C VAL A 32 -12.54 2.71 -3.67
N LEU A 33 -13.46 3.67 -3.43
CA LEU A 33 -14.89 3.48 -3.65
C LEU A 33 -15.21 3.20 -5.13
N THR A 34 -14.52 3.88 -6.05
CA THR A 34 -14.66 3.61 -7.49
C THR A 34 -14.19 2.20 -7.83
N ALA A 35 -13.04 1.76 -7.31
CA ALA A 35 -12.55 0.40 -7.51
C ALA A 35 -13.51 -0.65 -6.90
N ALA A 36 -14.11 -0.35 -5.74
CA ALA A 36 -15.09 -1.24 -5.09
C ALA A 36 -16.33 -1.47 -5.96
N LEU A 37 -16.77 -0.45 -6.71
CA LEU A 37 -17.92 -0.58 -7.63
C LEU A 37 -17.62 -1.45 -8.86
N CYS A 38 -16.36 -1.73 -9.16
CA CYS A 38 -15.95 -2.52 -10.32
C CYS A 38 -15.94 -4.04 -10.06
N ILE A 39 -16.17 -4.50 -8.83
CA ILE A 39 -16.24 -5.92 -8.49
C ILE A 39 -17.66 -6.32 -8.04
N PRO A 40 -18.11 -7.56 -8.33
CA PRO A 40 -19.49 -7.98 -8.07
C PRO A 40 -19.73 -8.48 -6.64
N MET A 41 -18.90 -8.07 -5.67
CA MET A 41 -19.02 -8.50 -4.27
C MET A 41 -18.99 -7.29 -3.33
N PRO A 42 -19.56 -7.41 -2.11
CA PRO A 42 -19.48 -6.34 -1.12
C PRO A 42 -18.03 -6.01 -0.73
N VAL A 43 -17.74 -4.72 -0.60
CA VAL A 43 -16.42 -4.22 -0.18
C VAL A 43 -16.57 -3.39 1.09
N THR A 44 -15.88 -3.80 2.14
CA THR A 44 -15.75 -3.02 3.39
C THR A 44 -14.48 -2.20 3.32
N ILE A 45 -14.55 -0.88 3.55
CA ILE A 45 -13.39 0.01 3.59
C ILE A 45 -13.17 0.44 5.03
N VAL A 46 -11.96 0.22 5.55
CA VAL A 46 -11.61 0.57 6.93
C VAL A 46 -10.46 1.58 6.92
N VAL A 47 -10.76 2.81 7.32
CA VAL A 47 -9.75 3.85 7.56
C VAL A 47 -9.31 3.74 9.01
N VAL A 48 -8.02 3.53 9.25
CA VAL A 48 -7.46 3.49 10.61
C VAL A 48 -6.70 4.78 10.86
N LEU A 49 -7.28 5.65 11.68
CA LEU A 49 -6.65 6.90 12.11
C LEU A 49 -5.70 6.62 13.27
N ASP A 50 -4.40 6.67 13.03
CA ASP A 50 -3.38 6.36 14.02
C ASP A 50 -2.71 7.65 14.52
N ALA A 51 -2.94 8.02 15.78
CA ALA A 51 -2.41 9.22 16.41
C ALA A 51 -2.62 10.49 15.56
N SER A 52 -3.84 10.66 15.02
CA SER A 52 -4.20 11.78 14.14
C SER A 52 -4.84 12.92 14.93
N ASP A 53 -4.34 14.16 14.73
CA ASP A 53 -4.79 15.40 15.35
C ASP A 53 -5.29 16.49 14.35
N ASP A 54 -5.43 16.12 13.06
CA ASP A 54 -5.75 17.00 11.92
C ASP A 54 -7.24 17.04 11.55
N ASP A 55 -8.15 16.74 12.45
CA ASP A 55 -9.59 16.65 12.17
C ASP A 55 -10.00 15.56 11.15
N SER A 56 -9.15 14.59 10.82
CA SER A 56 -9.51 13.45 9.92
C SER A 56 -10.73 12.69 10.43
N THR A 57 -10.97 12.66 11.74
CA THR A 57 -12.15 12.06 12.36
C THR A 57 -13.47 12.65 11.87
N LYS A 58 -13.48 13.93 11.46
CA LYS A 58 -14.68 14.60 10.92
C LYS A 58 -15.13 14.05 9.57
N LEU A 59 -14.32 13.23 8.92
CA LEU A 59 -14.69 12.53 7.66
C LEU A 59 -15.59 11.32 7.90
N ALA A 60 -15.62 10.80 9.13
CA ALA A 60 -16.45 9.64 9.46
C ALA A 60 -17.93 9.89 9.14
N GLY A 61 -18.57 8.88 8.56
CA GLY A 61 -20.00 8.93 8.17
C GLY A 61 -20.29 9.68 6.86
N GLN A 62 -19.29 10.27 6.20
CA GLN A 62 -19.49 11.05 4.98
C GLN A 62 -19.46 10.21 3.69
N TYR A 63 -19.02 8.96 3.75
CA TYR A 63 -18.71 8.11 2.59
C TYR A 63 -19.61 6.87 2.46
N GLY A 64 -20.70 6.82 3.21
CA GLY A 64 -21.65 5.69 3.19
C GLY A 64 -21.38 4.63 4.27
N PRO A 65 -22.23 3.61 4.37
CA PRO A 65 -22.22 2.63 5.46
C PRO A 65 -21.06 1.64 5.36
N ASP A 66 -20.49 1.46 4.18
CA ASP A 66 -19.40 0.49 3.94
C ASP A 66 -18.01 1.08 4.25
N VAL A 67 -17.92 2.38 4.63
CA VAL A 67 -16.70 3.07 5.00
C VAL A 67 -16.67 3.30 6.51
N HIS A 68 -15.78 2.60 7.18
CA HIS A 68 -15.60 2.62 8.62
C HIS A 68 -14.37 3.40 9.02
N PHE A 69 -14.44 4.13 10.13
CA PHE A 69 -13.30 4.85 10.70
C PHE A 69 -13.01 4.28 12.11
N VAL A 70 -11.77 3.86 12.33
CA VAL A 70 -11.28 3.34 13.60
C VAL A 70 -10.11 4.23 14.04
N SER A 71 -10.12 4.68 15.30
CA SER A 71 -9.03 5.49 15.86
C SER A 71 -8.19 4.66 16.81
N ILE A 72 -6.86 4.79 16.70
CA ILE A 72 -5.87 4.15 17.59
C ILE A 72 -4.74 5.15 17.91
N GLU A 73 -3.92 4.81 18.90
CA GLU A 73 -2.77 5.61 19.34
C GLU A 73 -1.47 4.78 19.32
N ALA A 74 -1.27 4.00 18.25
CA ALA A 74 -0.11 3.12 18.16
C ALA A 74 1.14 3.81 17.60
N GLY A 75 0.97 4.86 16.77
CA GLY A 75 2.06 5.52 16.07
C GLY A 75 2.85 4.58 15.14
N ASN A 76 2.16 3.57 14.58
CA ASN A 76 2.80 2.48 13.85
C ASN A 76 1.90 1.96 12.72
N VAL A 77 2.38 2.01 11.49
CA VAL A 77 1.61 1.67 10.29
C VAL A 77 1.24 0.18 10.23
N GLY A 78 2.13 -0.71 10.65
CA GLY A 78 1.87 -2.16 10.72
C GLY A 78 0.77 -2.48 11.74
N ALA A 79 0.80 -1.83 12.91
CA ALA A 79 -0.26 -1.95 13.92
C ALA A 79 -1.59 -1.40 13.38
N ALA A 80 -1.57 -0.27 12.68
CA ALA A 80 -2.77 0.31 12.07
C ALA A 80 -3.38 -0.66 11.05
N ARG A 81 -2.59 -1.25 10.15
CA ARG A 81 -3.06 -2.26 9.20
C ARG A 81 -3.61 -3.50 9.93
N ALA A 82 -2.91 -3.98 10.96
CA ALA A 82 -3.36 -5.15 11.74
C ALA A 82 -4.73 -4.91 12.40
N VAL A 83 -4.92 -3.74 13.04
CA VAL A 83 -6.22 -3.36 13.64
C VAL A 83 -7.29 -3.23 12.56
N GLY A 84 -6.99 -2.63 11.42
CA GLY A 84 -7.92 -2.48 10.31
C GLY A 84 -8.43 -3.81 9.77
N PHE A 85 -7.54 -4.79 9.55
CA PHE A 85 -7.95 -6.14 9.12
C PHE A 85 -8.65 -6.92 10.22
N GLY A 86 -8.28 -6.74 11.49
CA GLY A 86 -9.01 -7.28 12.63
C GLY A 86 -10.45 -6.76 12.69
N TYR A 87 -10.64 -5.48 12.48
CA TYR A 87 -11.96 -4.86 12.40
C TYR A 87 -12.77 -5.37 11.21
N ALA A 88 -12.16 -5.43 10.02
CA ALA A 88 -12.79 -5.98 8.82
C ALA A 88 -13.25 -7.42 9.03
N ARG A 89 -12.43 -8.27 9.66
CA ARG A 89 -12.79 -9.64 10.03
C ARG A 89 -14.03 -9.70 10.92
N SER A 90 -14.13 -8.82 11.92
CA SER A 90 -15.28 -8.79 12.82
C SER A 90 -16.59 -8.45 12.12
N LEU A 91 -16.53 -7.72 11.00
CA LEU A 91 -17.68 -7.37 10.18
C LEU A 91 -18.04 -8.49 9.17
N CYS A 92 -17.01 -9.15 8.62
CA CYS A 92 -17.19 -10.20 7.60
C CYS A 92 -17.63 -11.54 8.18
N GLY A 93 -17.33 -11.82 9.46
CA GLY A 93 -17.45 -13.14 10.08
C GLY A 93 -16.18 -13.98 9.89
N ASP A 94 -15.92 -14.90 10.84
CA ASP A 94 -14.68 -15.67 10.90
C ASP A 94 -14.52 -16.68 9.76
N ASP A 95 -15.63 -17.18 9.20
CA ASP A 95 -15.66 -18.22 8.18
C ASP A 95 -15.75 -17.68 6.73
N ALA A 96 -15.85 -16.35 6.54
CA ALA A 96 -15.98 -15.77 5.21
C ALA A 96 -14.63 -15.77 4.49
N GLU A 97 -14.60 -16.27 3.24
CA GLU A 97 -13.45 -16.12 2.35
C GLU A 97 -13.43 -14.67 1.82
N CYS A 98 -12.49 -13.88 2.32
CA CYS A 98 -12.39 -12.47 2.01
C CYS A 98 -11.08 -12.17 1.27
N TRP A 99 -11.14 -11.32 0.23
CA TRP A 99 -9.96 -10.71 -0.32
C TRP A 99 -9.62 -9.44 0.46
N TYR A 100 -8.43 -9.39 1.00
CA TYR A 100 -7.90 -8.21 1.71
C TYR A 100 -7.00 -7.41 0.78
N ALA A 101 -7.11 -6.09 0.85
CA ALA A 101 -6.23 -5.18 0.13
C ALA A 101 -5.86 -4.00 1.03
N THR A 102 -4.69 -3.39 0.81
CA THR A 102 -4.26 -2.19 1.52
C THR A 102 -3.63 -1.19 0.58
N THR A 103 -3.92 0.08 0.82
CA THR A 103 -3.30 1.22 0.14
C THR A 103 -3.08 2.34 1.16
N ASP A 104 -2.21 3.30 0.85
CA ASP A 104 -1.94 4.42 1.76
C ASP A 104 -2.93 5.58 1.56
N ALA A 105 -3.13 6.37 2.60
CA ALA A 105 -4.13 7.45 2.62
C ALA A 105 -3.82 8.61 1.64
N ASP A 106 -2.58 8.72 1.16
CA ASP A 106 -2.14 9.67 0.15
C ASP A 106 -1.98 9.05 -1.25
N SER A 107 -2.43 7.80 -1.40
CA SER A 107 -2.37 7.06 -2.66
C SER A 107 -3.73 7.04 -3.37
N ARG A 108 -3.69 6.84 -4.68
CA ARG A 108 -4.87 6.69 -5.54
C ARG A 108 -4.75 5.42 -6.35
N VAL A 109 -5.71 4.54 -6.16
CA VAL A 109 -5.83 3.30 -6.91
C VAL A 109 -6.59 3.54 -8.23
N ASP A 110 -6.33 2.72 -9.23
CA ASP A 110 -7.09 2.70 -10.48
C ASP A 110 -8.47 2.02 -10.28
N PRO A 111 -9.51 2.38 -11.05
CA PRO A 111 -10.81 1.68 -10.99
C PRO A 111 -10.71 0.17 -11.15
N GLY A 112 -9.76 -0.34 -11.95
CA GLY A 112 -9.51 -1.77 -12.16
C GLY A 112 -8.69 -2.46 -11.07
N TRP A 113 -8.23 -1.75 -10.04
CA TRP A 113 -7.26 -2.24 -9.04
C TRP A 113 -7.67 -3.55 -8.36
N LEU A 114 -8.89 -3.63 -7.83
CA LEU A 114 -9.40 -4.85 -7.19
C LEU A 114 -9.70 -5.96 -8.21
N VAL A 115 -10.22 -5.60 -9.39
CA VAL A 115 -10.47 -6.56 -10.49
C VAL A 115 -9.18 -7.24 -10.91
N HIS A 116 -8.11 -6.47 -11.07
CA HIS A 116 -6.79 -6.96 -11.47
C HIS A 116 -6.23 -7.92 -10.42
N GLN A 117 -6.19 -7.51 -9.14
CA GLN A 117 -5.72 -8.37 -8.04
C GLN A 117 -6.46 -9.71 -7.99
N LEU A 118 -7.78 -9.68 -8.05
CA LEU A 118 -8.62 -10.89 -8.00
C LEU A 118 -8.41 -11.80 -9.21
N GLY A 119 -8.18 -11.22 -10.40
CA GLY A 119 -7.97 -11.94 -11.66
C GLY A 119 -6.70 -12.78 -11.69
N LEU A 120 -5.69 -12.45 -10.92
CA LEU A 120 -4.40 -13.16 -10.86
C LEU A 120 -4.48 -14.50 -10.12
N GLY A 121 -5.51 -14.70 -9.29
CA GLY A 121 -5.75 -15.93 -8.56
C GLY A 121 -4.60 -16.35 -7.64
N ALA A 122 -3.72 -15.43 -7.23
CA ALA A 122 -2.62 -15.64 -6.28
C ALA A 122 -3.12 -15.62 -4.82
N ASP A 123 -2.28 -16.05 -3.88
CA ASP A 123 -2.57 -15.92 -2.45
C ASP A 123 -2.21 -14.51 -1.95
N MET A 124 -1.22 -13.90 -2.59
CA MET A 124 -0.83 -12.51 -2.41
C MET A 124 -0.46 -11.88 -3.77
N VAL A 125 -0.81 -10.62 -3.94
CA VAL A 125 -0.46 -9.79 -5.10
C VAL A 125 0.25 -8.53 -4.60
N LEU A 126 1.38 -8.25 -5.20
CA LEU A 126 2.19 -7.05 -4.95
C LEU A 126 2.25 -6.24 -6.24
N GLY A 127 1.89 -4.97 -6.15
CA GLY A 127 2.01 -4.05 -7.26
C GLY A 127 3.07 -2.96 -7.00
N VAL A 128 3.29 -2.12 -8.00
CA VAL A 128 4.25 -1.01 -7.96
C VAL A 128 3.60 0.28 -7.49
N VAL A 129 4.44 1.23 -7.05
CA VAL A 129 4.03 2.58 -6.66
C VAL A 129 4.60 3.57 -7.66
N ARG A 130 3.77 4.42 -8.23
CA ARG A 130 4.18 5.51 -9.13
C ARG A 130 3.97 6.85 -8.45
N VAL A 131 4.90 7.77 -8.66
CA VAL A 131 4.79 9.15 -8.17
C VAL A 131 4.30 10.03 -9.31
N SER A 132 3.17 10.72 -9.12
CA SER A 132 2.58 11.57 -10.17
C SER A 132 2.78 13.05 -9.96
N ASP A 133 3.12 13.48 -8.74
CA ASP A 133 3.13 14.88 -8.34
C ASP A 133 4.47 15.27 -7.75
N TRP A 134 5.34 15.79 -8.59
CA TRP A 134 6.71 16.18 -8.28
C TRP A 134 6.86 17.69 -8.00
N HIS A 135 5.78 18.49 -7.99
CA HIS A 135 5.87 19.95 -7.92
C HIS A 135 6.55 20.50 -6.65
N LEU A 136 6.65 19.68 -5.58
CA LEU A 136 7.37 20.01 -4.36
C LEU A 136 8.84 19.58 -4.37
N ARG A 137 9.32 18.97 -5.47
CA ARG A 137 10.69 18.45 -5.62
C ARG A 137 11.30 18.89 -6.94
N SER A 138 12.62 18.76 -7.10
CA SER A 138 13.28 19.11 -8.35
C SER A 138 12.89 18.14 -9.49
N ALA A 139 12.85 18.64 -10.73
CA ALA A 139 12.61 17.80 -11.90
C ALA A 139 13.72 16.74 -12.08
N ASP A 140 14.96 17.10 -11.76
CA ASP A 140 16.12 16.23 -11.81
C ASP A 140 16.01 15.05 -10.84
N LEU A 141 15.50 15.27 -9.61
CA LEU A 141 15.20 14.19 -8.68
C LEU A 141 14.12 13.25 -9.23
N ALA A 142 13.09 13.82 -9.86
CA ALA A 142 12.03 13.02 -10.49
C ALA A 142 12.59 12.10 -11.57
N ASP A 143 13.40 12.63 -12.47
CA ASP A 143 14.01 11.87 -13.56
C ASP A 143 14.93 10.75 -13.03
N ARG A 144 15.77 11.05 -12.04
CA ARG A 144 16.66 10.07 -11.42
C ARG A 144 15.92 8.97 -10.67
N TYR A 145 14.89 9.34 -9.91
CA TYR A 145 14.06 8.36 -9.22
C TYR A 145 13.36 7.43 -10.21
N VAL A 146 12.78 7.98 -11.27
CA VAL A 146 12.12 7.17 -12.31
C VAL A 146 13.15 6.23 -12.98
N GLN A 147 14.32 6.75 -13.36
CA GLN A 147 15.38 5.93 -13.94
C GLN A 147 15.86 4.83 -13.00
N ALA A 148 16.09 5.13 -11.70
CA ALA A 148 16.51 4.13 -10.73
C ALA A 148 15.42 3.08 -10.47
N TYR A 149 14.16 3.50 -10.40
CA TYR A 149 13.02 2.62 -10.18
C TYR A 149 12.74 1.71 -11.40
N GLU A 150 12.93 2.24 -12.62
CA GLU A 150 12.80 1.49 -13.87
C GLU A 150 14.04 0.64 -14.18
N ALA A 151 15.20 0.95 -13.58
CA ALA A 151 16.41 0.15 -13.70
C ALA A 151 16.38 -1.13 -12.85
N ASP A 152 15.49 -1.22 -11.86
CA ASP A 152 15.29 -2.47 -11.14
C ASP A 152 14.74 -3.53 -12.11
N PRO A 153 15.38 -4.70 -12.17
CA PRO A 153 15.05 -5.68 -13.20
C PRO A 153 13.60 -6.14 -13.05
N ILE A 154 12.81 -5.83 -14.05
CA ILE A 154 11.53 -6.53 -14.27
C ILE A 154 11.90 -7.80 -15.02
N SER A 155 11.60 -8.96 -14.46
CA SER A 155 11.85 -10.24 -15.12
C SER A 155 11.04 -10.36 -16.41
N ASP A 156 11.44 -11.25 -17.33
CA ASP A 156 10.78 -11.48 -18.64
C ASP A 156 9.29 -11.82 -18.51
N ASP A 157 8.84 -12.28 -17.32
CA ASP A 157 7.44 -12.56 -16.99
C ASP A 157 6.70 -11.38 -16.31
N GLY A 158 7.30 -10.19 -16.26
CA GLY A 158 6.69 -8.97 -15.72
C GLY A 158 6.77 -8.84 -14.20
N GLN A 159 7.53 -9.70 -13.50
CA GLN A 159 7.69 -9.63 -12.05
C GLN A 159 8.77 -8.63 -11.64
N HIS A 160 8.60 -8.03 -10.46
CA HIS A 160 9.51 -7.05 -9.85
C HIS A 160 9.85 -7.44 -8.41
N GLU A 161 10.93 -6.87 -7.84
CA GLU A 161 11.32 -7.12 -6.45
C GLU A 161 10.74 -6.12 -5.45
N HIS A 162 10.04 -5.09 -5.92
CA HIS A 162 9.47 -4.06 -5.05
C HIS A 162 8.39 -4.61 -4.12
N ILE A 163 8.43 -4.19 -2.85
CA ILE A 163 7.42 -4.45 -1.84
C ILE A 163 6.96 -3.12 -1.27
N HIS A 164 5.68 -2.83 -1.42
CA HIS A 164 5.08 -1.59 -0.94
C HIS A 164 3.74 -1.87 -0.25
N GLY A 165 3.65 -1.56 1.03
CA GLY A 165 2.41 -1.64 1.78
C GLY A 165 1.28 -0.80 1.20
N ALA A 166 1.59 0.16 0.31
CA ALA A 166 0.62 0.98 -0.41
C ALA A 166 -0.10 0.23 -1.56
N ASN A 167 0.41 -0.94 -1.99
CA ASN A 167 -0.16 -1.69 -3.12
C ASN A 167 -0.05 -3.20 -2.92
N MET A 168 -0.83 -3.72 -1.99
CA MET A 168 -0.86 -5.14 -1.66
C MET A 168 -2.30 -5.66 -1.64
N GLY A 169 -2.48 -6.91 -2.11
CA GLY A 169 -3.71 -7.67 -1.93
C GLY A 169 -3.39 -9.10 -1.52
N PHE A 170 -4.23 -9.73 -0.70
CA PHE A 170 -3.99 -11.10 -0.23
C PHE A 170 -5.27 -11.77 0.27
N SER A 171 -5.28 -13.11 0.26
CA SER A 171 -6.38 -13.89 0.82
C SER A 171 -6.42 -13.77 2.34
N SER A 172 -7.61 -13.58 2.91
CA SER A 172 -7.80 -13.48 4.37
C SER A 172 -7.35 -14.75 5.10
N SER A 173 -7.62 -15.92 4.53
CA SER A 173 -7.24 -17.20 5.11
C SER A 173 -5.71 -17.35 5.21
N ALA A 174 -4.95 -16.96 4.18
CA ALA A 174 -3.49 -16.97 4.21
C ALA A 174 -2.96 -15.94 5.20
N TYR A 175 -3.51 -14.71 5.17
CA TYR A 175 -3.14 -13.61 6.07
C TYR A 175 -3.21 -14.01 7.55
N TRP A 176 -4.34 -14.56 7.97
CA TRP A 176 -4.51 -14.99 9.37
C TRP A 176 -3.63 -16.18 9.74
N ARG A 177 -3.38 -17.07 8.79
CA ARG A 177 -2.54 -18.25 9.03
C ARG A 177 -1.08 -17.92 9.26
N VAL A 178 -0.56 -16.88 8.59
CA VAL A 178 0.81 -16.40 8.82
C VAL A 178 0.90 -15.37 9.95
N GLY A 179 -0.21 -15.01 10.62
CA GLY A 179 -0.25 -14.12 11.77
C GLY A 179 -0.39 -12.64 11.45
N GLY A 180 -0.70 -12.27 10.19
CA GLY A 180 -1.04 -10.90 9.77
C GLY A 180 0.11 -9.89 9.89
N PHE A 181 -0.20 -8.61 9.72
CA PHE A 181 0.76 -7.52 9.93
C PHE A 181 1.25 -7.45 11.37
N ARG A 182 2.51 -7.09 11.55
CA ARG A 182 3.14 -6.87 12.85
C ARG A 182 3.45 -5.39 13.05
N GLY A 183 3.42 -4.93 14.30
CA GLY A 183 3.78 -3.56 14.67
C GLY A 183 5.30 -3.37 14.71
N LEU A 184 5.98 -3.54 13.57
CA LEU A 184 7.41 -3.30 13.42
C LEU A 184 7.69 -1.81 13.26
N ALA A 185 8.88 -1.37 13.61
CA ALA A 185 9.29 0.03 13.45
C ALA A 185 9.34 0.45 11.95
N SER A 186 9.70 -0.50 11.07
CA SER A 186 9.69 -0.40 9.60
C SER A 186 9.71 -1.80 9.00
N GLY A 187 9.38 -1.93 7.69
CA GLY A 187 9.45 -3.20 6.95
C GLY A 187 8.37 -4.22 7.34
N GLU A 188 7.23 -3.78 7.85
CA GLU A 188 6.10 -4.64 8.19
C GLU A 188 5.47 -5.32 6.97
N ASP A 189 5.61 -4.69 5.79
CA ASP A 189 5.20 -5.22 4.50
C ASP A 189 6.17 -6.32 4.02
N VAL A 190 7.47 -6.08 4.10
CA VAL A 190 8.51 -7.06 3.79
C VAL A 190 8.38 -8.30 4.70
N ASP A 191 8.26 -8.10 6.02
CA ASP A 191 8.04 -9.20 6.99
C ASP A 191 6.79 -10.02 6.65
N LEU A 192 5.71 -9.38 6.21
CA LEU A 192 4.50 -10.09 5.81
C LEU A 192 4.75 -10.95 4.56
N VAL A 193 5.38 -10.38 3.53
CA VAL A 193 5.71 -11.08 2.27
C VAL A 193 6.60 -12.29 2.56
N GLU A 194 7.68 -12.13 3.31
CA GLU A 194 8.59 -13.21 3.68
C GLU A 194 7.86 -14.38 4.37
N ARG A 195 6.88 -14.07 5.24
CA ARG A 195 6.07 -15.10 5.91
C ARG A 195 5.09 -15.80 4.97
N PHE A 196 4.55 -15.11 3.97
CA PHE A 196 3.75 -15.74 2.92
C PHE A 196 4.61 -16.71 2.09
N GLU A 197 5.78 -16.28 1.65
CA GLU A 197 6.72 -17.10 0.88
C GLU A 197 7.23 -18.30 1.67
N ALA A 198 7.62 -18.10 2.93
CA ALA A 198 8.08 -19.18 3.83
C ALA A 198 6.98 -20.22 4.12
N ALA A 199 5.72 -19.82 4.08
CA ALA A 199 4.57 -20.72 4.22
C ALA A 199 4.17 -21.41 2.92
N GLY A 200 4.86 -21.14 1.80
CA GLY A 200 4.62 -21.75 0.49
C GLY A 200 3.39 -21.19 -0.25
N TYR A 201 2.92 -19.99 0.13
CA TYR A 201 1.85 -19.31 -0.59
C TYR A 201 2.37 -18.72 -1.91
N ARG A 202 1.48 -18.64 -2.90
CA ARG A 202 1.81 -18.04 -4.18
C ARG A 202 1.75 -16.51 -4.07
N VAL A 203 2.91 -15.87 -4.07
CA VAL A 203 3.07 -14.41 -4.16
C VAL A 203 3.29 -14.06 -5.63
N HIS A 204 2.46 -13.19 -6.18
CA HIS A 204 2.57 -12.65 -7.53
C HIS A 204 2.96 -11.17 -7.47
N ARG A 205 4.04 -10.81 -8.15
CA ARG A 205 4.54 -9.46 -8.27
C ARG A 205 4.20 -8.94 -9.66
N ASP A 206 3.41 -7.88 -9.76
CA ASP A 206 2.86 -7.39 -11.02
C ASP A 206 3.22 -5.93 -11.27
N ALA A 207 4.07 -5.68 -12.26
CA ALA A 207 4.52 -4.35 -12.65
C ALA A 207 3.42 -3.50 -13.33
N GLU A 208 2.36 -4.13 -13.85
CA GLU A 208 1.23 -3.42 -14.45
C GLU A 208 0.23 -2.93 -13.39
N LEU A 209 0.20 -3.60 -12.21
CA LEU A 209 -0.64 -3.19 -11.10
C LEU A 209 0.01 -2.01 -10.35
N SER A 210 -0.38 -0.80 -10.69
CA SER A 210 0.22 0.40 -10.08
C SER A 210 -0.78 1.21 -9.25
N VAL A 211 -0.29 1.83 -8.18
CA VAL A 211 -0.98 2.92 -7.47
C VAL A 211 -0.17 4.20 -7.60
N THR A 212 -0.87 5.33 -7.61
CA THR A 212 -0.23 6.64 -7.70
C THR A 212 -0.16 7.26 -6.31
N THR A 213 1.03 7.65 -5.86
CA THR A 213 1.25 8.29 -4.56
C THR A 213 1.81 9.71 -4.69
N SER A 214 1.84 10.43 -3.58
CA SER A 214 2.34 11.80 -3.46
C SER A 214 3.85 11.83 -3.22
N ALA A 215 4.59 12.71 -3.93
CA ALA A 215 6.02 13.00 -3.71
C ALA A 215 6.27 13.93 -2.52
N ARG A 216 5.59 13.76 -1.40
CA ARG A 216 5.75 14.61 -0.22
C ARG A 216 7.20 14.61 0.31
N ILE A 217 7.64 15.74 0.87
CA ILE A 217 8.99 15.91 1.42
C ILE A 217 9.09 15.28 2.82
N ARG A 218 8.02 15.36 3.64
CA ARG A 218 8.04 14.88 5.03
C ARG A 218 7.47 13.47 5.14
N SER A 219 8.29 12.54 5.61
CA SER A 219 7.84 11.22 6.02
C SER A 219 6.92 11.31 7.23
N ARG A 220 5.90 10.44 7.32
CA ARG A 220 5.03 10.28 8.50
C ARG A 220 5.26 8.96 9.21
N ALA A 221 5.98 8.05 8.57
CA ALA A 221 6.46 6.82 9.16
C ALA A 221 7.98 6.74 9.03
N PRO A 222 8.74 6.35 10.06
CA PRO A 222 10.17 6.13 9.95
C PRO A 222 10.48 5.09 8.87
N GLY A 223 11.43 5.38 7.97
CA GLY A 223 11.78 4.50 6.85
C GLY A 223 10.71 4.38 5.76
N GLY A 224 9.69 5.26 5.76
CA GLY A 224 8.63 5.27 4.75
C GLY A 224 9.11 5.80 3.39
N PHE A 225 8.23 5.74 2.39
CA PHE A 225 8.51 6.13 1.01
C PHE A 225 9.12 7.55 0.86
N ALA A 226 8.66 8.54 1.65
CA ALA A 226 9.24 9.87 1.65
C ALA A 226 10.70 9.90 2.15
N ASP A 227 11.07 9.06 3.12
CA ASP A 227 12.46 8.92 3.59
C ASP A 227 13.33 8.28 2.51
N HIS A 228 12.79 7.30 1.78
CA HIS A 228 13.47 6.71 0.63
C HIS A 228 13.75 7.76 -0.45
N LEU A 229 12.77 8.59 -0.82
CA LEU A 229 12.97 9.71 -1.74
C LEU A 229 14.00 10.74 -1.24
N ASN A 230 14.03 11.03 0.08
CA ASN A 230 15.00 11.96 0.66
C ASN A 230 16.44 11.44 0.57
N GLN A 231 16.65 10.12 0.66
CA GLN A 231 17.97 9.50 0.48
C GLN A 231 18.52 9.67 -0.95
N PHE A 232 17.66 9.78 -1.96
CA PHE A 232 18.06 10.13 -3.32
C PHE A 232 18.51 11.60 -3.43
N ASP A 233 17.90 12.52 -2.66
CA ASP A 233 18.30 13.94 -2.61
C ASP A 233 19.65 14.14 -1.89
N ASP A 234 19.89 13.40 -0.79
CA ASP A 234 21.09 13.59 0.04
C ASP A 234 22.38 13.02 -0.58
N LYS A 235 22.28 11.94 -1.38
CA LYS A 235 23.46 11.33 -2.02
C LYS A 235 24.21 12.30 -2.94
N ASP A 236 23.52 13.22 -3.59
CA ASP A 236 24.16 14.16 -4.52
C ASP A 236 24.82 15.36 -3.87
N GLN A 237 24.37 15.76 -2.67
CA GLN A 237 25.08 16.82 -1.95
C GLN A 237 26.48 16.36 -1.49
N ILE A 238 26.73 15.06 -1.44
CA ILE A 238 28.02 14.47 -1.10
C ILE A 238 28.89 14.37 -2.34
N ASP A 239 28.36 13.94 -3.49
CA ASP A 239 29.11 13.79 -4.73
C ASP A 239 29.52 15.15 -5.34
N ASP A 240 28.65 16.17 -5.26
CA ASP A 240 28.95 17.53 -5.74
C ASP A 240 30.01 18.23 -4.88
N ARG A 241 30.10 17.92 -3.57
CA ARG A 241 31.14 18.43 -2.68
C ARG A 241 32.50 17.76 -2.87
N THR A 242 32.52 16.49 -3.31
CA THR A 242 33.77 15.80 -3.66
C THR A 242 34.29 16.20 -5.02
N ALA A 243 33.44 16.49 -5.99
CA ALA A 243 33.84 16.98 -7.32
C ALA A 243 34.35 18.44 -7.28
N ALA A 244 33.88 19.28 -6.36
CA ALA A 244 34.33 20.66 -6.21
C ALA A 244 35.61 20.80 -5.35
N GLY A 245 36.06 19.74 -4.68
CA GLY A 245 37.27 19.73 -3.81
C GLY A 245 38.58 19.39 -4.51
N ASP A 246 38.55 18.91 -5.77
CA ASP A 246 39.76 18.48 -6.50
C ASP A 246 40.29 19.52 -7.52
N CYS A 247 39.81 20.75 -7.47
CA CYS A 247 40.29 21.90 -8.26
C CYS A 247 40.80 23.03 -7.38
N ALA A 248 41.74 22.79 -6.43
CA ALA A 248 42.46 23.83 -5.70
C ALA A 248 43.95 23.48 -5.59
#